data_71dacc0f3d0bf1a755985dde6c9f0062
#
_entry.id   71dacc0f3d0bf1a755985dde6c9f0062
#
_cell.length_a   1.000
_cell.length_b   1.000
_cell.length_c   1.000
_cell.angle_alpha   90.00
_cell.angle_beta   90.00
_cell.angle_gamma   90.00
#
_symmetry.space_group_name_H-M   'P 1'
#
loop_
_entity.id
_entity.type
_entity.pdbx_description
1 polymer ?
#
loop_
_entity_poly.entity_id
_entity_poly.type
_entity_poly.pdbx_seq_one_letter_code
_entity_poly.pdbx_strand_id
1 'polypeptide(L)'
;MKEERYFYAPDAAVSDELPEEEAQHALRVLRLDAGDEMMLMDGKGTFYHAIITEATKKRCFYRIDETLPQERPWKGHLHLAMAPTKNMDRVEWLAEKATEIGFDELTFLNCQFSERRIVKTERVDKILISAMKQSRKAWKPTLNGMTDFKDFVKRDYGGGKYICHCYGDDNVVKLGEKLLLKDVLKAGEDALVMVGPEGDFSVEEVAEAERCGFQSVSLGNSRLRTETAALVAVHLMNLFN
;
A
#
# COMPACT_ATOMS: atom_id res chain seq x y z
N MET A 1 -23.36 9.09 19.39
CA MET A 1 -23.11 7.83 18.67
C MET A 1 -21.88 7.19 19.29
N LYS A 2 -21.94 5.91 19.72
CA LYS A 2 -20.72 5.17 20.05
C LYS A 2 -19.88 5.08 18.76
N GLU A 3 -18.61 5.42 18.84
CA GLU A 3 -17.68 5.29 17.71
C GLU A 3 -17.53 3.80 17.37
N GLU A 4 -17.76 3.43 16.11
CA GLU A 4 -17.58 2.06 15.62
C GLU A 4 -16.11 1.66 15.73
N ARG A 5 -15.85 0.49 16.29
CA ARG A 5 -14.52 -0.02 16.57
C ARG A 5 -14.19 -1.14 15.59
N TYR A 6 -13.17 -0.92 14.78
CA TYR A 6 -12.75 -1.84 13.73
C TYR A 6 -11.57 -2.71 14.17
N PHE A 7 -11.68 -4.02 13.90
CA PHE A 7 -10.66 -5.03 14.19
C PHE A 7 -10.32 -5.81 12.92
N TYR A 8 -9.04 -6.08 12.72
CA TYR A 8 -8.59 -6.88 11.58
C TYR A 8 -8.68 -8.36 11.91
N ALA A 9 -9.56 -9.06 11.22
CA ALA A 9 -9.80 -10.49 11.38
C ALA A 9 -9.85 -11.16 9.98
N PRO A 10 -8.69 -11.54 9.40
CA PRO A 10 -8.60 -12.05 8.02
C PRO A 10 -9.40 -13.33 7.78
N ASP A 11 -9.70 -14.06 8.86
CA ASP A 11 -10.43 -15.33 8.83
C ASP A 11 -11.83 -15.21 9.48
N ALA A 12 -12.38 -13.99 9.58
CA ALA A 12 -13.66 -13.74 10.24
C ALA A 12 -14.81 -14.62 9.70
N ALA A 13 -14.80 -14.92 8.39
CA ALA A 13 -15.85 -15.75 7.79
C ALA A 13 -15.88 -17.22 8.29
N VAL A 14 -14.78 -17.71 8.88
CA VAL A 14 -14.60 -19.13 9.27
C VAL A 14 -14.13 -19.32 10.72
N SER A 15 -13.85 -18.23 11.42
CA SER A 15 -13.42 -18.21 12.83
C SER A 15 -14.46 -17.48 13.68
N ASP A 16 -14.55 -17.84 14.93
CA ASP A 16 -15.34 -17.19 15.97
C ASP A 16 -14.46 -16.52 17.05
N GLU A 17 -13.15 -16.46 16.82
CA GLU A 17 -12.17 -15.91 17.76
C GLU A 17 -11.34 -14.80 17.09
N LEU A 18 -11.18 -13.66 17.77
CA LEU A 18 -10.28 -12.60 17.31
C LEU A 18 -8.82 -13.04 17.33
N PRO A 19 -8.00 -12.60 16.35
CA PRO A 19 -6.55 -12.74 16.42
C PRO A 19 -6.00 -12.17 17.74
N GLU A 20 -4.94 -12.79 18.29
CA GLU A 20 -4.45 -12.47 19.64
C GLU A 20 -4.14 -10.98 19.85
N GLU A 21 -3.50 -10.32 18.88
CA GLU A 21 -3.18 -8.87 18.95
C GLU A 21 -4.46 -8.03 19.01
N GLU A 22 -5.47 -8.37 18.22
CA GLU A 22 -6.75 -7.68 18.18
C GLU A 22 -7.59 -7.97 19.45
N ALA A 23 -7.56 -9.20 19.96
CA ALA A 23 -8.19 -9.55 21.24
C ALA A 23 -7.58 -8.77 22.40
N GLN A 24 -6.25 -8.65 22.44
CA GLN A 24 -5.58 -7.83 23.48
C GLN A 24 -5.96 -6.36 23.37
N HIS A 25 -6.08 -5.81 22.16
CA HIS A 25 -6.53 -4.44 21.94
C HIS A 25 -7.98 -4.24 22.41
N ALA A 26 -8.88 -5.13 22.00
CA ALA A 26 -10.29 -5.08 22.39
C ALA A 26 -10.47 -5.11 23.91
N LEU A 27 -9.84 -6.08 24.58
CA LEU A 27 -10.09 -6.35 26.00
C LEU A 27 -9.31 -5.43 26.95
N ARG A 28 -8.04 -5.12 26.64
CA ARG A 28 -7.17 -4.34 27.56
C ARG A 28 -7.20 -2.85 27.31
N VAL A 29 -7.25 -2.43 26.05
CA VAL A 29 -7.21 -1.01 25.67
C VAL A 29 -8.63 -0.45 25.64
N LEU A 30 -9.52 -1.09 24.90
CA LEU A 30 -10.89 -0.63 24.71
C LEU A 30 -11.85 -1.13 25.78
N ARG A 31 -11.45 -2.14 26.58
CA ARG A 31 -12.20 -2.71 27.70
C ARG A 31 -13.59 -3.20 27.28
N LEU A 32 -13.63 -3.87 26.12
CA LEU A 32 -14.84 -4.51 25.63
C LEU A 32 -15.11 -5.80 26.42
N ASP A 33 -16.38 -6.15 26.57
CA ASP A 33 -16.85 -7.32 27.28
C ASP A 33 -17.95 -8.06 26.48
N ALA A 34 -18.39 -9.19 26.97
CA ALA A 34 -19.48 -9.96 26.37
C ALA A 34 -20.75 -9.10 26.21
N GLY A 35 -21.35 -9.14 25.03
CA GLY A 35 -22.48 -8.31 24.62
C GLY A 35 -22.11 -7.00 23.93
N ASP A 36 -20.85 -6.58 23.92
CA ASP A 36 -20.42 -5.40 23.14
C ASP A 36 -20.37 -5.71 21.63
N GLU A 37 -20.68 -4.69 20.85
CA GLU A 37 -20.66 -4.72 19.38
C GLU A 37 -19.31 -4.26 18.84
N MET A 38 -18.90 -4.85 17.72
CA MET A 38 -17.68 -4.48 17.01
C MET A 38 -17.80 -4.73 15.50
N MET A 39 -16.98 -4.03 14.73
CA MET A 39 -16.83 -4.25 13.29
C MET A 39 -15.55 -5.04 13.04
N LEU A 40 -15.66 -6.14 12.31
CA LEU A 40 -14.50 -6.88 11.81
C LEU A 40 -14.27 -6.52 10.36
N MET A 41 -13.01 -6.58 9.93
CA MET A 41 -12.62 -6.43 8.52
C MET A 41 -11.65 -7.55 8.15
N ASP A 42 -11.91 -8.22 7.02
CA ASP A 42 -11.07 -9.33 6.56
C ASP A 42 -9.87 -8.87 5.71
N GLY A 43 -9.86 -7.59 5.29
CA GLY A 43 -8.86 -7.07 4.36
C GLY A 43 -9.01 -7.58 2.91
N LYS A 44 -10.10 -8.28 2.63
CA LYS A 44 -10.42 -8.89 1.32
C LYS A 44 -11.69 -8.31 0.70
N GLY A 45 -12.26 -7.28 1.35
CA GLY A 45 -13.42 -6.55 0.86
C GLY A 45 -14.69 -6.76 1.65
N THR A 46 -14.63 -7.36 2.85
CA THR A 46 -15.84 -7.56 3.64
C THR A 46 -15.68 -7.00 5.05
N PHE A 47 -16.70 -6.28 5.51
CA PHE A 47 -16.90 -5.98 6.90
C PHE A 47 -17.92 -6.95 7.51
N TYR A 48 -17.78 -7.18 8.81
CA TYR A 48 -18.72 -8.00 9.56
C TYR A 48 -19.11 -7.25 10.83
N HIS A 49 -20.41 -7.06 11.03
CA HIS A 49 -20.93 -6.66 12.34
C HIS A 49 -20.94 -7.90 13.23
N ALA A 50 -20.29 -7.80 14.38
CA ALA A 50 -20.12 -8.91 15.29
C ALA A 50 -20.44 -8.49 16.75
N ILE A 51 -20.88 -9.45 17.52
CA ILE A 51 -21.18 -9.30 18.96
C ILE A 51 -20.24 -10.22 19.73
N ILE A 52 -19.56 -9.68 20.74
CA ILE A 52 -18.69 -10.46 21.61
C ILE A 52 -19.55 -11.45 22.43
N THR A 53 -19.26 -12.73 22.30
CA THR A 53 -19.97 -13.80 23.01
C THR A 53 -19.29 -14.16 24.32
N GLU A 54 -17.96 -14.17 24.34
CA GLU A 54 -17.15 -14.45 25.52
C GLU A 54 -15.85 -13.62 25.50
N ALA A 55 -15.53 -13.02 26.64
CA ALA A 55 -14.31 -12.27 26.87
C ALA A 55 -13.53 -12.88 28.03
N THR A 56 -12.32 -13.36 27.77
CA THR A 56 -11.41 -13.88 28.79
C THR A 56 -10.23 -12.93 28.97
N LYS A 57 -9.26 -13.25 29.84
CA LYS A 57 -8.05 -12.40 30.00
C LYS A 57 -7.20 -12.26 28.72
N LYS A 58 -7.32 -13.20 27.75
CA LYS A 58 -6.48 -13.26 26.56
C LYS A 58 -7.23 -13.51 25.26
N ARG A 59 -8.44 -14.05 25.31
CA ARG A 59 -9.20 -14.50 24.13
C ARG A 59 -10.53 -13.75 24.08
N CYS A 60 -10.93 -13.38 22.88
CA CYS A 60 -12.19 -12.72 22.61
C CYS A 60 -12.93 -13.50 21.53
N PHE A 61 -14.05 -14.09 21.90
CA PHE A 61 -14.92 -14.83 21.00
C PHE A 61 -16.08 -13.95 20.56
N TYR A 62 -16.55 -14.18 19.34
CA TYR A 62 -17.62 -13.41 18.75
C TYR A 62 -18.56 -14.30 17.94
N ARG A 63 -19.73 -13.77 17.66
CA ARG A 63 -20.58 -14.26 16.56
C ARG A 63 -20.82 -13.14 15.56
N ILE A 64 -20.86 -13.48 14.30
CA ILE A 64 -21.24 -12.56 13.23
C ILE A 64 -22.74 -12.40 13.25
N ASP A 65 -23.20 -11.15 13.23
CA ASP A 65 -24.61 -10.78 13.18
C ASP A 65 -25.00 -10.35 11.76
N GLU A 66 -24.10 -9.63 11.07
CA GLU A 66 -24.31 -9.18 9.70
C GLU A 66 -23.00 -9.24 8.89
N THR A 67 -23.11 -9.62 7.62
CA THR A 67 -22.01 -9.62 6.63
C THR A 67 -22.23 -8.49 5.64
N LEU A 68 -21.24 -7.62 5.47
CA LEU A 68 -21.32 -6.36 4.73
C LEU A 68 -20.22 -6.32 3.64
N PRO A 69 -20.44 -6.97 2.48
CA PRO A 69 -19.49 -6.88 1.35
C PRO A 69 -19.35 -5.42 0.90
N GLN A 70 -18.12 -5.02 0.59
CA GLN A 70 -17.79 -3.67 0.16
C GLN A 70 -17.42 -3.66 -1.31
N GLU A 71 -17.81 -2.62 -2.02
CA GLU A 71 -17.30 -2.35 -3.36
C GLU A 71 -15.95 -1.66 -3.27
N ARG A 72 -15.01 -2.02 -4.16
CA ARG A 72 -13.73 -1.35 -4.24
C ARG A 72 -13.92 0.06 -4.79
N PRO A 73 -13.41 1.12 -4.11
CA PRO A 73 -13.61 2.50 -4.55
C PRO A 73 -12.85 2.88 -5.82
N TRP A 74 -11.90 2.07 -6.26
CA TRP A 74 -11.14 2.24 -7.51
C TRP A 74 -11.21 0.97 -8.37
N LYS A 75 -11.01 1.15 -9.66
CA LYS A 75 -10.94 0.07 -10.65
C LYS A 75 -9.47 -0.22 -10.97
N GLY A 76 -9.19 -1.33 -11.63
CA GLY A 76 -7.83 -1.73 -11.95
C GLY A 76 -7.02 -2.13 -10.71
N HIS A 77 -5.78 -2.56 -10.93
CA HIS A 77 -4.82 -2.94 -9.89
C HIS A 77 -3.73 -1.86 -9.77
N LEU A 78 -3.64 -1.21 -8.62
CA LEU A 78 -2.73 -0.09 -8.38
C LEU A 78 -1.50 -0.58 -7.61
N HIS A 79 -0.36 -0.69 -8.30
CA HIS A 79 0.87 -1.22 -7.76
C HIS A 79 1.94 -0.13 -7.65
N LEU A 80 2.39 0.14 -6.44
CA LEU A 80 3.57 0.96 -6.17
C LEU A 80 4.79 0.07 -5.96
N ALA A 81 5.84 0.24 -6.77
CA ALA A 81 7.14 -0.37 -6.54
C ALA A 81 8.17 0.72 -6.22
N MET A 82 8.78 0.69 -5.04
CA MET A 82 9.67 1.76 -4.65
C MET A 82 10.95 1.27 -3.97
N ALA A 83 12.05 1.97 -4.18
CA ALA A 83 13.23 1.79 -3.36
C ALA A 83 12.99 2.41 -1.97
N PRO A 84 13.17 1.65 -0.87
CA PRO A 84 12.96 2.19 0.46
C PRO A 84 14.01 3.26 0.80
N THR A 85 13.58 4.33 1.44
CA THR A 85 14.49 5.39 1.89
C THR A 85 15.41 4.89 3.01
N LYS A 86 16.55 5.55 3.19
CA LYS A 86 17.48 5.28 4.31
C LYS A 86 16.76 5.33 5.66
N ASN A 87 15.92 6.34 5.87
CA ASN A 87 15.11 6.46 7.08
C ASN A 87 13.79 5.73 6.94
N MET A 88 13.62 4.64 7.71
CA MET A 88 12.40 3.83 7.69
C MET A 88 11.14 4.57 8.16
N ASP A 89 11.26 5.57 9.02
CA ASP A 89 10.09 6.34 9.47
C ASP A 89 9.36 7.01 8.29
N ARG A 90 10.10 7.36 7.22
CA ARG A 90 9.51 7.89 5.98
C ARG A 90 8.78 6.83 5.17
N VAL A 91 9.33 5.61 5.12
CA VAL A 91 8.67 4.47 4.47
C VAL A 91 7.40 4.10 5.23
N GLU A 92 7.46 4.11 6.56
CA GLU A 92 6.32 3.84 7.43
C GLU A 92 5.22 4.90 7.26
N TRP A 93 5.60 6.17 7.25
CA TRP A 93 4.69 7.28 6.96
C TRP A 93 4.04 7.15 5.57
N LEU A 94 4.84 6.82 4.55
CA LEU A 94 4.31 6.57 3.21
C LEU A 94 3.31 5.41 3.21
N ALA A 95 3.66 4.27 3.82
CA ALA A 95 2.79 3.10 3.87
C ALA A 95 1.44 3.42 4.54
N GLU A 96 1.48 4.20 5.64
CA GLU A 96 0.27 4.71 6.30
C GLU A 96 -0.57 5.56 5.35
N LYS A 97 0.02 6.62 4.77
CA LYS A 97 -0.73 7.59 3.95
C LYS A 97 -1.17 7.03 2.60
N ALA A 98 -0.38 6.17 1.99
CA ALA A 98 -0.78 5.47 0.77
C ALA A 98 -1.98 4.53 1.03
N THR A 99 -2.02 3.86 2.18
CA THR A 99 -3.16 3.02 2.58
C THR A 99 -4.42 3.86 2.82
N GLU A 100 -4.28 5.03 3.44
CA GLU A 100 -5.40 5.97 3.60
C GLU A 100 -5.97 6.44 2.25
N ILE A 101 -5.13 6.66 1.25
CA ILE A 101 -5.57 7.00 -0.12
C ILE A 101 -6.23 5.78 -0.77
N GLY A 102 -5.54 4.64 -0.78
CA GLY A 102 -5.98 3.37 -1.35
C GLY A 102 -5.15 2.97 -2.56
N PHE A 103 -4.62 1.75 -2.49
CA PHE A 103 -3.87 1.08 -3.54
C PHE A 103 -3.85 -0.43 -3.23
N ASP A 104 -3.37 -1.25 -4.16
CA ASP A 104 -3.48 -2.71 -4.05
C ASP A 104 -2.19 -3.40 -3.64
N GLU A 105 -1.03 -2.86 -4.04
CA GLU A 105 0.23 -3.58 -3.88
C GLU A 105 1.42 -2.65 -3.67
N LEU A 106 2.29 -3.00 -2.70
CA LEU A 106 3.57 -2.35 -2.42
C LEU A 106 4.69 -3.36 -2.58
N THR A 107 5.66 -3.05 -3.45
CA THR A 107 6.91 -3.84 -3.59
C THR A 107 8.11 -2.95 -3.29
N PHE A 108 9.05 -3.45 -2.48
CA PHE A 108 10.32 -2.77 -2.25
C PHE A 108 11.37 -3.18 -3.27
N LEU A 109 12.06 -2.19 -3.87
CA LEU A 109 13.08 -2.38 -4.90
C LEU A 109 14.49 -2.21 -4.34
N ASN A 110 15.38 -3.13 -4.70
CA ASN A 110 16.82 -2.98 -4.52
C ASN A 110 17.43 -2.43 -5.82
N CYS A 111 17.64 -1.10 -5.86
CA CYS A 111 18.22 -0.38 -6.99
C CYS A 111 19.73 -0.16 -6.79
N GLN A 112 20.43 0.26 -7.84
CA GLN A 112 21.88 0.48 -7.81
C GLN A 112 22.29 1.47 -6.69
N PHE A 113 21.55 2.57 -6.54
CA PHE A 113 21.84 3.62 -5.56
C PHE A 113 21.02 3.50 -4.27
N SER A 114 20.39 2.33 -4.00
CA SER A 114 19.72 2.08 -2.75
C SER A 114 20.69 2.06 -1.58
N GLU A 115 20.51 2.97 -0.62
CA GLU A 115 21.22 2.92 0.66
C GLU A 115 20.66 1.84 1.58
N ARG A 116 19.35 1.58 1.51
CA ARG A 116 18.68 0.53 2.26
C ARG A 116 18.37 -0.67 1.38
N ARG A 117 18.91 -1.81 1.80
CA ARG A 117 18.78 -3.10 1.05
C ARG A 117 18.00 -4.17 1.80
N ILE A 118 17.56 -3.86 3.02
CA ILE A 118 16.78 -4.79 3.86
C ILE A 118 15.63 -4.01 4.50
N VAL A 119 14.41 -4.55 4.36
CA VAL A 119 13.21 -4.05 5.01
C VAL A 119 12.57 -5.17 5.82
N LYS A 120 12.23 -4.89 7.08
CA LYS A 120 11.42 -5.78 7.92
C LYS A 120 9.95 -5.54 7.57
N THR A 121 9.42 -6.40 6.72
CA THR A 121 8.06 -6.26 6.19
C THR A 121 7.00 -6.39 7.27
N GLU A 122 7.24 -7.15 8.32
CA GLU A 122 6.29 -7.36 9.42
C GLU A 122 5.90 -6.04 10.11
N ARG A 123 6.85 -5.10 10.23
CA ARG A 123 6.57 -3.78 10.81
C ARG A 123 5.72 -2.93 9.87
N VAL A 124 6.04 -2.95 8.58
CA VAL A 124 5.27 -2.21 7.56
C VAL A 124 3.87 -2.80 7.44
N ASP A 125 3.72 -4.12 7.49
CA ASP A 125 2.42 -4.79 7.44
C ASP A 125 1.49 -4.36 8.58
N LYS A 126 2.02 -4.24 9.81
CA LYS A 126 1.26 -3.70 10.94
C LYS A 126 0.79 -2.26 10.73
N ILE A 127 1.58 -1.45 10.03
CA ILE A 127 1.20 -0.08 9.67
C ILE A 127 0.08 -0.09 8.64
N LEU A 128 0.17 -0.94 7.59
CA LEU A 128 -0.91 -1.09 6.61
C LEU A 128 -2.23 -1.50 7.29
N ILE A 129 -2.19 -2.47 8.22
CA ILE A 129 -3.36 -2.89 8.99
C ILE A 129 -3.93 -1.74 9.83
N SER A 130 -3.07 -1.01 10.54
CA SER A 130 -3.50 0.11 11.37
C SER A 130 -4.14 1.23 10.53
N ALA A 131 -3.53 1.59 9.41
CA ALA A 131 -4.03 2.60 8.49
C ALA A 131 -5.34 2.17 7.82
N MET A 132 -5.46 0.89 7.44
CA MET A 132 -6.69 0.31 6.90
C MET A 132 -7.84 0.42 7.91
N LYS A 133 -7.61 0.06 9.19
CA LYS A 133 -8.62 0.18 10.25
C LYS A 133 -9.04 1.63 10.46
N GLN A 134 -8.07 2.54 10.57
CA GLN A 134 -8.31 3.96 10.80
C GLN A 134 -9.08 4.62 9.64
N SER A 135 -8.73 4.27 8.41
CA SER A 135 -9.36 4.82 7.19
C SER A 135 -10.64 4.05 6.77
N ARG A 136 -11.03 3.03 7.53
CA ARG A 136 -12.22 2.17 7.27
C ARG A 136 -12.22 1.60 5.85
N LYS A 137 -11.08 1.12 5.38
CA LYS A 137 -10.97 0.44 4.09
C LYS A 137 -11.13 -1.06 4.27
N ALA A 138 -11.90 -1.70 3.40
CA ALA A 138 -12.12 -3.15 3.45
C ALA A 138 -10.99 -3.95 2.79
N TRP A 139 -10.07 -3.25 2.07
CA TRP A 139 -9.01 -3.87 1.26
C TRP A 139 -7.65 -3.59 1.86
N LYS A 140 -6.93 -4.65 2.25
CA LYS A 140 -5.56 -4.57 2.73
C LYS A 140 -4.61 -4.63 1.55
N PRO A 141 -3.68 -3.67 1.38
CA PRO A 141 -2.67 -3.77 0.34
C PRO A 141 -1.79 -5.01 0.51
N THR A 142 -1.46 -5.67 -0.59
CA THR A 142 -0.44 -6.73 -0.62
C THR A 142 0.93 -6.10 -0.41
N LEU A 143 1.72 -6.65 0.51
CA LEU A 143 3.07 -6.20 0.79
C LEU A 143 4.10 -7.24 0.34
N ASN A 144 4.96 -6.86 -0.59
CA ASN A 144 6.08 -7.67 -1.04
C ASN A 144 7.39 -7.20 -0.39
N GLY A 145 8.30 -8.14 -0.18
CA GLY A 145 9.65 -7.87 0.31
C GLY A 145 10.55 -7.20 -0.74
N MET A 146 11.83 -7.09 -0.38
CA MET A 146 12.85 -6.57 -1.30
C MET A 146 12.99 -7.47 -2.52
N THR A 147 12.93 -6.85 -3.70
CA THR A 147 13.14 -7.50 -5.00
C THR A 147 14.21 -6.73 -5.75
N ASP A 148 15.14 -7.43 -6.37
CA ASP A 148 16.16 -6.79 -7.20
C ASP A 148 15.50 -6.13 -8.41
N PHE A 149 15.92 -4.90 -8.70
CA PHE A 149 15.36 -4.10 -9.80
C PHE A 149 15.38 -4.87 -11.13
N LYS A 150 16.50 -5.53 -11.46
CA LYS A 150 16.67 -6.28 -12.71
C LYS A 150 15.71 -7.45 -12.88
N ASP A 151 15.29 -8.06 -11.78
CA ASP A 151 14.32 -9.16 -11.78
C ASP A 151 12.90 -8.63 -11.81
N PHE A 152 12.66 -7.50 -11.13
CA PHE A 152 11.35 -6.89 -11.06
C PHE A 152 10.88 -6.35 -12.42
N VAL A 153 11.73 -5.62 -13.15
CA VAL A 153 11.35 -4.98 -14.43
C VAL A 153 11.00 -5.97 -15.53
N LYS A 154 11.46 -7.23 -15.41
CA LYS A 154 11.21 -8.31 -16.38
C LYS A 154 9.90 -9.06 -16.13
N ARG A 155 9.21 -8.76 -15.03
CA ARG A 155 7.92 -9.41 -14.73
C ARG A 155 6.87 -8.96 -15.71
N ASP A 156 6.02 -9.90 -16.10
CA ASP A 156 4.83 -9.56 -16.87
C ASP A 156 3.86 -8.74 -16.01
N TYR A 157 3.30 -7.70 -16.62
CA TYR A 157 2.30 -6.85 -16.02
C TYR A 157 1.29 -6.43 -17.11
N GLY A 158 0.00 -6.67 -16.86
CA GLY A 158 -1.06 -6.50 -17.86
C GLY A 158 -1.52 -5.06 -18.11
N GLY A 159 -1.03 -4.10 -17.32
CA GLY A 159 -1.44 -2.70 -17.37
C GLY A 159 -0.35 -1.72 -17.79
N GLY A 160 -0.58 -0.44 -17.51
CA GLY A 160 0.40 0.61 -17.74
C GLY A 160 1.60 0.46 -16.78
N LYS A 161 2.82 0.55 -17.32
CA LYS A 161 4.09 0.47 -16.58
C LYS A 161 4.82 1.80 -16.66
N TYR A 162 5.12 2.40 -15.52
CA TYR A 162 5.68 3.74 -15.44
C TYR A 162 6.90 3.79 -14.52
N ILE A 163 7.93 4.57 -14.90
CA ILE A 163 9.10 4.83 -14.08
C ILE A 163 9.28 6.34 -13.87
N CYS A 164 9.32 6.76 -12.60
CA CYS A 164 9.52 8.15 -12.19
C CYS A 164 10.99 8.40 -11.89
N HIS A 165 11.64 9.32 -12.60
CA HIS A 165 13.05 9.71 -12.39
C HIS A 165 13.23 11.19 -12.72
N CYS A 166 14.36 11.79 -12.26
CA CYS A 166 14.66 13.21 -12.44
C CYS A 166 15.49 13.54 -13.68
N TYR A 167 16.00 12.53 -14.43
CA TYR A 167 16.81 12.79 -15.62
C TYR A 167 16.01 13.54 -16.69
N GLY A 168 16.66 14.52 -17.33
CA GLY A 168 16.03 15.37 -18.35
C GLY A 168 15.43 16.65 -17.79
N ASP A 169 15.19 16.76 -16.49
CA ASP A 169 14.67 17.96 -15.86
C ASP A 169 15.76 19.04 -15.66
N ASP A 170 17.04 18.63 -15.50
CA ASP A 170 18.19 19.53 -15.21
C ASP A 170 19.21 19.67 -16.35
N ASN A 171 18.88 19.40 -17.61
CA ASN A 171 19.79 19.45 -18.78
C ASN A 171 21.05 18.56 -18.71
N VAL A 172 21.17 17.66 -17.75
CA VAL A 172 22.37 16.82 -17.55
C VAL A 172 22.36 15.58 -18.45
N VAL A 173 21.20 15.01 -18.71
CA VAL A 173 21.02 13.91 -19.67
C VAL A 173 19.72 14.18 -20.44
N LYS A 174 19.81 14.37 -21.74
CA LYS A 174 18.62 14.50 -22.63
C LYS A 174 18.02 13.10 -22.89
N LEU A 175 17.29 12.60 -21.92
CA LEU A 175 16.24 11.63 -22.17
C LEU A 175 15.02 12.45 -22.61
N GLY A 176 14.30 12.04 -23.67
CA GLY A 176 13.23 12.82 -24.30
C GLY A 176 12.23 13.46 -23.33
N GLU A 177 11.36 14.34 -23.85
CA GLU A 177 10.32 14.97 -23.02
C GLU A 177 9.46 13.91 -22.32
N LYS A 178 9.50 13.89 -20.98
CA LYS A 178 8.66 13.02 -20.17
C LYS A 178 7.24 13.60 -20.08
N LEU A 179 6.26 12.75 -20.34
CA LEU A 179 4.87 13.11 -20.08
C LEU A 179 4.59 13.10 -18.57
N LEU A 180 3.62 13.88 -18.14
CA LEU A 180 3.16 13.79 -16.75
C LEU A 180 2.43 12.46 -16.53
N LEU A 181 2.66 11.83 -15.38
CA LEU A 181 1.98 10.57 -15.03
C LEU A 181 0.46 10.70 -15.17
N LYS A 182 -0.11 11.82 -14.74
CA LYS A 182 -1.55 12.09 -14.85
C LYS A 182 -2.10 12.09 -16.29
N ASP A 183 -1.25 12.35 -17.29
CA ASP A 183 -1.67 12.46 -18.70
C ASP A 183 -1.57 11.12 -19.45
N VAL A 184 -0.93 10.11 -18.83
CA VAL A 184 -0.73 8.77 -19.41
C VAL A 184 -1.50 7.68 -18.68
N LEU A 185 -1.95 7.93 -17.45
CA LEU A 185 -2.84 7.03 -16.74
C LEU A 185 -4.19 6.91 -17.44
N LYS A 186 -4.73 5.70 -17.46
CA LYS A 186 -6.03 5.42 -18.08
C LYS A 186 -7.01 4.92 -17.03
N ALA A 187 -8.17 5.53 -17.00
CA ALA A 187 -9.21 5.19 -16.04
C ALA A 187 -9.63 3.72 -16.15
N GLY A 188 -9.63 3.04 -15.03
CA GLY A 188 -10.04 1.64 -14.90
C GLY A 188 -9.02 0.61 -15.37
N GLU A 189 -7.80 1.02 -15.80
CA GLU A 189 -6.72 0.11 -16.16
C GLU A 189 -5.76 -0.10 -14.97
N ASP A 190 -5.10 -1.26 -14.97
CA ASP A 190 -4.02 -1.55 -14.02
C ASP A 190 -2.84 -0.59 -14.24
N ALA A 191 -2.23 -0.14 -13.15
CA ALA A 191 -1.10 0.77 -13.19
C ALA A 191 0.00 0.36 -12.21
N LEU A 192 1.22 0.19 -12.75
CA LEU A 192 2.44 -0.05 -11.98
C LEU A 192 3.36 1.17 -12.09
N VAL A 193 3.67 1.80 -10.97
CA VAL A 193 4.58 2.94 -10.91
C VAL A 193 5.81 2.61 -10.08
N MET A 194 7.00 2.82 -10.66
CA MET A 194 8.28 2.68 -9.97
C MET A 194 8.80 4.05 -9.51
N VAL A 195 9.31 4.11 -8.27
CA VAL A 195 9.97 5.28 -7.67
C VAL A 195 11.32 4.87 -7.11
N GLY A 196 12.37 5.60 -7.52
CA GLY A 196 13.76 5.32 -7.14
C GLY A 196 14.14 5.72 -5.71
N PRO A 197 15.36 5.36 -5.29
CA PRO A 197 15.93 5.78 -4.00
C PRO A 197 16.25 7.29 -4.00
N GLU A 198 16.82 7.80 -2.90
CA GLU A 198 17.25 9.20 -2.79
C GLU A 198 18.27 9.61 -3.85
N GLY A 199 19.09 8.66 -4.33
CA GLY A 199 20.06 8.82 -5.42
C GLY A 199 19.48 8.64 -6.83
N ASP A 200 18.16 8.47 -6.94
CA ASP A 200 17.45 8.13 -8.18
C ASP A 200 17.79 6.71 -8.70
N PHE A 201 17.17 6.30 -9.79
CA PHE A 201 17.61 5.16 -10.60
C PHE A 201 18.91 5.51 -11.32
N SER A 202 19.75 4.52 -11.67
CA SER A 202 20.84 4.78 -12.59
C SER A 202 20.32 4.93 -14.03
N VAL A 203 21.13 5.53 -14.90
CA VAL A 203 20.78 5.69 -16.32
C VAL A 203 20.56 4.32 -16.98
N GLU A 204 21.35 3.33 -16.59
CA GLU A 204 21.24 1.96 -17.05
C GLU A 204 19.95 1.28 -16.59
N GLU A 205 19.52 1.55 -15.34
CA GLU A 205 18.25 1.06 -14.82
C GLU A 205 17.06 1.68 -15.56
N VAL A 206 17.08 2.97 -15.83
CA VAL A 206 16.04 3.64 -16.63
C VAL A 206 15.97 3.02 -18.03
N ALA A 207 17.12 2.88 -18.72
CA ALA A 207 17.18 2.30 -20.05
C ALA A 207 16.70 0.83 -20.07
N GLU A 208 16.98 0.05 -19.01
CA GLU A 208 16.48 -1.33 -18.88
C GLU A 208 14.98 -1.36 -18.67
N ALA A 209 14.43 -0.48 -17.83
CA ALA A 209 12.99 -0.36 -17.62
C ALA A 209 12.27 -0.01 -18.93
N GLU A 210 12.78 0.96 -19.69
CA GLU A 210 12.20 1.34 -20.99
C GLU A 210 12.23 0.17 -21.99
N ARG A 211 13.33 -0.60 -22.05
CA ARG A 211 13.39 -1.82 -22.86
C ARG A 211 12.39 -2.89 -22.43
N CYS A 212 12.06 -2.94 -21.14
CA CYS A 212 11.03 -3.80 -20.58
C CYS A 212 9.61 -3.23 -20.69
N GLY A 213 9.43 -2.10 -21.40
CA GLY A 213 8.13 -1.50 -21.68
C GLY A 213 7.61 -0.54 -20.61
N PHE A 214 8.47 -0.07 -19.70
CA PHE A 214 8.11 1.03 -18.80
C PHE A 214 8.21 2.36 -19.54
N GLN A 215 7.25 3.23 -19.31
CA GLN A 215 7.26 4.60 -19.81
C GLN A 215 7.87 5.52 -18.76
N SER A 216 8.89 6.29 -19.16
CA SER A 216 9.45 7.36 -18.33
C SER A 216 8.45 8.48 -18.17
N VAL A 217 8.17 8.87 -16.91
CA VAL A 217 7.15 9.88 -16.58
C VAL A 217 7.66 10.87 -15.54
N SER A 218 7.03 12.05 -15.51
CA SER A 218 7.23 13.09 -14.50
C SER A 218 6.02 13.19 -13.57
N LEU A 219 6.27 13.54 -12.31
CA LEU A 219 5.24 13.86 -11.33
C LEU A 219 4.96 15.37 -11.22
N GLY A 220 5.59 16.17 -12.08
CA GLY A 220 5.49 17.64 -12.11
C GLY A 220 6.85 18.32 -12.00
N ASN A 221 6.85 19.64 -11.92
CA ASN A 221 8.06 20.48 -12.04
C ASN A 221 8.87 20.59 -10.71
N SER A 222 8.34 20.06 -9.62
CA SER A 222 9.00 20.15 -8.32
C SER A 222 9.85 18.91 -8.04
N ARG A 223 11.06 19.11 -7.50
CA ARG A 223 11.87 17.99 -7.01
C ARG A 223 11.25 17.47 -5.71
N LEU A 224 10.74 16.26 -5.77
CA LEU A 224 10.12 15.57 -4.65
C LEU A 224 11.13 14.65 -3.94
N ARG A 225 10.97 14.46 -2.64
CA ARG A 225 11.64 13.35 -1.95
C ARG A 225 11.01 12.03 -2.36
N THR A 226 11.74 10.92 -2.21
CA THR A 226 11.29 9.58 -2.61
C THR A 226 9.92 9.23 -2.02
N GLU A 227 9.73 9.42 -0.72
CA GLU A 227 8.46 9.14 -0.05
C GLU A 227 7.32 10.05 -0.55
N THR A 228 7.62 11.29 -0.88
CA THR A 228 6.63 12.22 -1.42
C THR A 228 6.28 11.86 -2.87
N ALA A 229 7.28 11.52 -3.69
CA ALA A 229 7.06 11.05 -5.06
C ALA A 229 6.19 9.79 -5.09
N ALA A 230 6.48 8.83 -4.22
CA ALA A 230 5.70 7.60 -4.08
C ALA A 230 4.24 7.88 -3.65
N LEU A 231 4.03 8.80 -2.70
CA LEU A 231 2.67 9.18 -2.27
C LEU A 231 1.90 9.88 -3.39
N VAL A 232 2.54 10.79 -4.12
CA VAL A 232 1.94 11.47 -5.27
C VAL A 232 1.59 10.47 -6.37
N ALA A 233 2.46 9.49 -6.64
CA ALA A 233 2.19 8.44 -7.61
C ALA A 233 0.95 7.61 -7.21
N VAL A 234 0.85 7.18 -5.95
CA VAL A 234 -0.35 6.47 -5.44
C VAL A 234 -1.59 7.34 -5.56
N HIS A 235 -1.51 8.61 -5.18
CA HIS A 235 -2.65 9.52 -5.27
C HIS A 235 -3.14 9.70 -6.71
N LEU A 236 -2.21 9.88 -7.66
CA LEU A 236 -2.57 9.99 -9.07
C LEU A 236 -3.19 8.69 -9.60
N MET A 237 -2.59 7.52 -9.32
CA MET A 237 -3.16 6.23 -9.70
C MET A 237 -4.59 6.07 -9.16
N ASN A 238 -4.82 6.38 -7.90
CA ASN A 238 -6.14 6.25 -7.27
C ASN A 238 -7.16 7.27 -7.82
N LEU A 239 -6.74 8.52 -8.02
CA LEU A 239 -7.61 9.60 -8.49
C LEU A 239 -8.12 9.37 -9.93
N PHE A 240 -7.29 8.74 -10.78
CA PHE A 240 -7.63 8.46 -12.18
C PHE A 240 -8.31 7.10 -12.38
N ASN A 241 -8.45 6.30 -11.34
CA ASN A 241 -9.12 5.01 -11.33
C ASN A 241 -10.42 5.03 -10.54
#